data_fa370df6de6ab68d817646440b5c7fdf
#
_entry.id   fa370df6de6ab68d817646440b5c7fdf
#
_cell.length_a   1.000
_cell.length_b   1.000
_cell.length_c   1.000
_cell.angle_alpha   90.00
_cell.angle_beta   90.00
_cell.angle_gamma   90.00
#
_symmetry.space_group_name_H-M   'P 1'
#
loop_
_entity.id
_entity.type
_entity.pdbx_description
1 polymer ?
#
loop_
_entity_poly.entity_id
_entity_poly.type
_entity_poly.pdbx_seq_one_letter_code
_entity_poly.pdbx_strand_id
1 'polypeptide(L)'
;MAGVELTDVVKRYGDVQVIHGVDLTVNEGEFCVFVGPSGCGKSTLLRMIAGLEETTEGQIMIGPRDVTREDPSQRGVAMVFQTYALYPHMTVGENMGFGLKMNGHPKDEIKSKVAEASRILKLDDYLKRKPAALSGGQRQRVAIGRAIVRGPEVFLFDEPLSNLDAELRVEMRVEIARLHKEIGATMIYVTHDQVEAMTMADKIVVLRAGVIEQVGAPLELYRDPDNRFVAGFIGSPSMNFLKGTVKGGAVDVPGLKTSVTPQVKLPPEGHDVIVGLRPEHLNVVAGDTLGIDLTEALGGVSFAYMTTDTDEKIIVEERGDIRSNEGDRVGLTIDPSRIMVFDADSEMRIR
;
A
#
# COMPACT_ATOMS: atom_id res chain seq x y z
N MET A 1 13.69 16.87 -11.03
CA MET A 1 12.67 16.15 -10.24
C MET A 1 11.98 17.15 -9.35
N ALA A 2 10.76 16.88 -8.93
CA ALA A 2 10.00 17.80 -8.09
C ALA A 2 9.23 16.99 -7.03
N GLY A 3 9.10 17.56 -5.83
CA GLY A 3 8.18 17.05 -4.82
C GLY A 3 6.73 17.38 -5.17
N VAL A 4 5.78 16.77 -4.45
CA VAL A 4 4.35 17.06 -4.57
C VAL A 4 3.82 17.47 -3.21
N GLU A 5 3.08 18.59 -3.15
CA GLU A 5 2.44 19.06 -1.94
C GLU A 5 0.94 19.27 -2.17
N LEU A 6 0.15 18.72 -1.29
CA LEU A 6 -1.30 18.85 -1.25
C LEU A 6 -1.66 19.64 0.01
N THR A 7 -2.46 20.68 -0.12
CA THR A 7 -2.91 21.51 1.00
C THR A 7 -4.44 21.61 0.97
N ASP A 8 -5.08 21.08 2.00
CA ASP A 8 -6.53 21.05 2.20
C ASP A 8 -7.31 20.60 0.95
N VAL A 9 -6.81 19.54 0.30
CA VAL A 9 -7.38 19.08 -0.97
C VAL A 9 -8.70 18.37 -0.76
N VAL A 10 -9.76 18.91 -1.40
CA VAL A 10 -11.14 18.41 -1.34
C VAL A 10 -11.63 18.00 -2.73
N LYS A 11 -12.37 16.89 -2.79
CA LYS A 11 -13.12 16.48 -3.98
C LYS A 11 -14.57 16.21 -3.65
N ARG A 12 -15.46 16.86 -4.41
CA ARG A 12 -16.91 16.58 -4.40
C ARG A 12 -17.39 16.22 -5.81
N TYR A 13 -18.31 15.27 -5.88
CA TYR A 13 -19.12 14.94 -7.06
C TYR A 13 -20.57 15.29 -6.73
N GLY A 14 -21.03 16.45 -7.18
CA GLY A 14 -22.30 17.01 -6.72
C GLY A 14 -22.27 17.18 -5.20
N ASP A 15 -23.23 16.59 -4.50
CA ASP A 15 -23.35 16.67 -3.03
C ASP A 15 -22.47 15.63 -2.29
N VAL A 16 -21.86 14.69 -3.00
CA VAL A 16 -21.05 13.64 -2.39
C VAL A 16 -19.60 14.07 -2.29
N GLN A 17 -19.09 14.23 -1.08
CA GLN A 17 -17.67 14.48 -0.82
C GLN A 17 -16.91 13.15 -0.75
N VAL A 18 -15.83 13.03 -1.52
CA VAL A 18 -15.00 11.81 -1.64
C VAL A 18 -13.62 12.00 -1.05
N ILE A 19 -13.06 13.21 -1.09
CA ILE A 19 -11.80 13.58 -0.44
C ILE A 19 -12.09 14.72 0.52
N HIS A 20 -11.60 14.62 1.75
CA HIS A 20 -12.03 15.42 2.89
C HIS A 20 -10.91 16.28 3.48
N GLY A 21 -10.31 17.20 2.70
CA GLY A 21 -9.25 18.09 3.17
C GLY A 21 -7.96 17.34 3.43
N VAL A 22 -7.33 16.85 2.37
CA VAL A 22 -6.09 16.08 2.45
C VAL A 22 -4.89 17.01 2.41
N ASP A 23 -4.05 16.91 3.45
CA ASP A 23 -2.72 17.48 3.52
C ASP A 23 -1.67 16.39 3.36
N LEU A 24 -0.74 16.55 2.40
CA LEU A 24 0.30 15.56 2.14
C LEU A 24 1.52 16.21 1.48
N THR A 25 2.71 15.86 1.96
CA THR A 25 3.96 16.21 1.29
C THR A 25 4.68 14.93 0.85
N VAL A 26 4.98 14.84 -0.44
CA VAL A 26 5.85 13.83 -1.05
C VAL A 26 7.13 14.54 -1.47
N ASN A 27 8.26 14.14 -0.89
CA ASN A 27 9.54 14.79 -1.15
C ASN A 27 10.07 14.45 -2.55
N GLU A 28 10.97 15.29 -3.06
CA GLU A 28 11.68 15.01 -4.31
C GLU A 28 12.44 13.68 -4.24
N GLY A 29 12.25 12.82 -5.25
CA GLY A 29 12.87 11.51 -5.34
C GLY A 29 12.26 10.44 -4.41
N GLU A 30 11.18 10.74 -3.68
CA GLU A 30 10.53 9.81 -2.77
C GLU A 30 9.56 8.86 -3.50
N PHE A 31 9.55 7.59 -3.11
CA PHE A 31 8.55 6.60 -3.54
C PHE A 31 7.40 6.57 -2.54
N CYS A 32 6.31 7.26 -2.85
CA CYS A 32 5.13 7.35 -2.01
C CYS A 32 4.05 6.37 -2.49
N VAL A 33 3.51 5.56 -1.58
CA VAL A 33 2.47 4.57 -1.90
C VAL A 33 1.18 4.88 -1.17
N PHE A 34 0.08 5.03 -1.92
CA PHE A 34 -1.27 5.17 -1.37
C PHE A 34 -1.91 3.80 -1.21
N VAL A 35 -2.33 3.47 -0.01
CA VAL A 35 -3.01 2.22 0.33
C VAL A 35 -4.33 2.48 1.04
N GLY A 36 -5.20 1.49 1.05
CA GLY A 36 -6.51 1.55 1.72
C GLY A 36 -7.55 0.68 1.03
N PRO A 37 -8.74 0.52 1.61
CA PRO A 37 -9.83 -0.26 1.04
C PRO A 37 -10.27 0.24 -0.34
N SER A 38 -10.98 -0.62 -1.09
CA SER A 38 -11.60 -0.20 -2.34
C SER A 38 -12.59 0.95 -2.11
N GLY A 39 -12.55 1.96 -2.99
CA GLY A 39 -13.44 3.12 -2.89
C GLY A 39 -13.04 4.18 -1.84
N CYS A 40 -11.89 4.08 -1.16
CA CYS A 40 -11.47 5.07 -0.18
C CYS A 40 -10.88 6.38 -0.76
N GLY A 41 -10.81 6.53 -2.10
CA GLY A 41 -10.36 7.77 -2.75
C GLY A 41 -8.95 7.77 -3.35
N LYS A 42 -8.17 6.69 -3.24
CA LYS A 42 -6.78 6.60 -3.75
C LYS A 42 -6.61 7.04 -5.21
N SER A 43 -7.31 6.36 -6.13
CA SER A 43 -7.24 6.68 -7.56
C SER A 43 -7.82 8.05 -7.87
N THR A 44 -8.82 8.51 -7.10
CA THR A 44 -9.36 9.88 -7.22
C THR A 44 -8.27 10.90 -6.90
N LEU A 45 -7.59 10.76 -5.76
CA LEU A 45 -6.50 11.65 -5.34
C LEU A 45 -5.34 11.63 -6.35
N LEU A 46 -4.96 10.42 -6.83
CA LEU A 46 -3.93 10.29 -7.87
C LEU A 46 -4.32 11.02 -9.17
N ARG A 47 -5.59 10.87 -9.61
CA ARG A 47 -6.10 11.55 -10.81
C ARG A 47 -6.21 13.06 -10.63
N MET A 48 -6.48 13.55 -9.41
CA MET A 48 -6.44 14.98 -9.10
C MET A 48 -5.01 15.52 -9.24
N ILE A 49 -3.99 14.82 -8.77
CA ILE A 49 -2.58 15.18 -8.97
C ILE A 49 -2.24 15.19 -10.46
N ALA A 50 -2.73 14.19 -11.21
CA ALA A 50 -2.54 14.12 -12.67
C ALA A 50 -3.29 15.20 -13.46
N GLY A 51 -4.27 15.89 -12.85
CA GLY A 51 -5.17 16.83 -13.52
C GLY A 51 -6.28 16.19 -14.35
N LEU A 52 -6.47 14.88 -14.18
CA LEU A 52 -7.55 14.12 -14.83
C LEU A 52 -8.89 14.23 -14.08
N GLU A 53 -8.84 14.69 -12.84
CA GLU A 53 -9.98 15.04 -12.00
C GLU A 53 -9.77 16.44 -11.44
N GLU A 54 -10.80 17.26 -11.50
CA GLU A 54 -10.76 18.62 -10.96
C GLU A 54 -10.73 18.61 -9.43
N THR A 55 -9.88 19.44 -8.85
CA THR A 55 -9.85 19.73 -7.42
C THR A 55 -10.98 20.68 -7.09
N THR A 56 -11.87 20.31 -6.12
CA THR A 56 -12.98 21.17 -5.72
C THR A 56 -12.50 22.34 -4.87
N GLU A 57 -11.69 22.06 -3.83
CA GLU A 57 -11.06 23.04 -2.95
C GLU A 57 -9.63 22.60 -2.63
N GLY A 58 -8.80 23.51 -2.11
CA GLY A 58 -7.42 23.25 -1.77
C GLY A 58 -6.45 23.49 -2.93
N GLN A 59 -5.20 23.11 -2.72
CA GLN A 59 -4.11 23.41 -3.62
C GLN A 59 -3.22 22.18 -3.87
N ILE A 60 -2.73 22.04 -5.10
CA ILE A 60 -1.76 21.02 -5.51
C ILE A 60 -0.54 21.71 -6.11
N MET A 61 0.63 21.50 -5.47
CA MET A 61 1.92 22.00 -5.95
C MET A 61 2.76 20.86 -6.50
N ILE A 62 3.47 21.10 -7.60
CA ILE A 62 4.54 20.22 -8.11
C ILE A 62 5.81 21.08 -8.20
N GLY A 63 6.77 20.80 -7.32
CA GLY A 63 7.88 21.70 -7.09
C GLY A 63 7.39 23.10 -6.69
N PRO A 64 7.89 24.18 -7.34
CA PRO A 64 7.46 25.55 -7.03
C PRO A 64 6.16 25.97 -7.75
N ARG A 65 5.54 25.08 -8.54
CA ARG A 65 4.39 25.45 -9.41
C ARG A 65 3.07 25.01 -8.79
N ASP A 66 2.12 25.94 -8.75
CA ASP A 66 0.72 25.61 -8.49
C ASP A 66 0.09 25.01 -9.75
N VAL A 67 -0.20 23.72 -9.69
CA VAL A 67 -0.78 22.98 -10.82
C VAL A 67 -2.27 22.67 -10.63
N THR A 68 -2.90 23.22 -9.60
CA THR A 68 -4.28 22.92 -9.20
C THR A 68 -5.26 23.01 -10.36
N ARG A 69 -5.10 24.04 -11.20
CA ARG A 69 -5.96 24.33 -12.37
C ARG A 69 -5.26 24.13 -13.71
N GLU A 70 -4.00 23.67 -13.71
CA GLU A 70 -3.27 23.40 -14.95
C GLU A 70 -3.82 22.18 -15.67
N ASP A 71 -3.75 22.24 -17.01
CA ASP A 71 -4.09 21.10 -17.89
C ASP A 71 -3.14 19.91 -17.61
N PRO A 72 -3.61 18.64 -17.65
CA PRO A 72 -2.78 17.45 -17.43
C PRO A 72 -1.49 17.42 -18.24
N SER A 73 -1.53 17.95 -19.46
CA SER A 73 -0.36 17.98 -20.36
C SER A 73 0.75 18.92 -19.89
N GLN A 74 0.44 19.89 -19.03
CA GLN A 74 1.37 20.95 -18.56
C GLN A 74 1.92 20.69 -17.17
N ARG A 75 1.37 19.72 -16.41
CA ARG A 75 1.76 19.44 -15.03
C ARG A 75 3.14 18.80 -14.87
N GLY A 76 3.77 18.35 -15.93
CA GLY A 76 5.08 17.66 -15.85
C GLY A 76 4.97 16.23 -15.30
N VAL A 77 3.80 15.63 -15.35
CA VAL A 77 3.58 14.27 -14.83
C VAL A 77 3.42 13.24 -15.95
N ALA A 78 3.74 11.99 -15.66
CA ALA A 78 3.39 10.87 -16.51
C ALA A 78 2.65 9.80 -15.70
N MET A 79 1.54 9.29 -16.25
CA MET A 79 0.69 8.32 -15.56
C MET A 79 0.69 6.96 -16.28
N VAL A 80 0.88 5.90 -15.50
CA VAL A 80 0.72 4.51 -15.91
C VAL A 80 -0.61 4.01 -15.34
N PHE A 81 -1.52 3.63 -16.23
CA PHE A 81 -2.87 3.18 -15.88
C PHE A 81 -2.92 1.68 -15.63
N GLN A 82 -3.86 1.23 -14.84
CA GLN A 82 -4.15 -0.17 -14.55
C GLN A 82 -4.30 -1.04 -15.83
N THR A 83 -4.92 -0.50 -16.87
CA THR A 83 -5.13 -1.18 -18.16
C THR A 83 -3.97 -1.05 -19.15
N TYR A 84 -2.86 -0.44 -18.70
CA TYR A 84 -1.69 -0.07 -19.52
C TYR A 84 -1.98 0.95 -20.63
N ALA A 85 -3.19 1.01 -21.15
CA ALA A 85 -3.68 1.92 -22.19
C ALA A 85 -2.75 2.01 -23.42
N LEU A 86 -2.24 0.86 -23.87
CA LEU A 86 -1.38 0.79 -25.06
C LEU A 86 -2.21 0.91 -26.34
N TYR A 87 -1.65 1.58 -27.35
CA TYR A 87 -2.23 1.65 -28.70
C TYR A 87 -2.03 0.31 -29.43
N PRO A 88 -3.09 -0.48 -29.68
CA PRO A 88 -2.95 -1.86 -30.14
C PRO A 88 -2.44 -1.97 -31.59
N HIS A 89 -2.63 -0.95 -32.39
CA HIS A 89 -2.20 -0.88 -33.80
C HIS A 89 -0.75 -0.44 -33.97
N MET A 90 -0.13 0.14 -32.94
CA MET A 90 1.26 0.62 -32.91
C MET A 90 2.21 -0.45 -32.40
N THR A 91 3.45 -0.43 -32.85
CA THR A 91 4.55 -1.21 -32.29
C THR A 91 4.94 -0.71 -30.89
N VAL A 92 5.78 -1.46 -30.17
CA VAL A 92 6.37 -1.06 -28.88
C VAL A 92 7.09 0.29 -29.01
N GLY A 93 7.99 0.42 -29.98
CA GLY A 93 8.74 1.65 -30.18
C GLY A 93 7.83 2.86 -30.52
N GLU A 94 6.78 2.63 -31.34
CA GLU A 94 5.79 3.68 -31.65
C GLU A 94 4.96 4.05 -30.43
N ASN A 95 4.54 3.08 -29.59
CA ASN A 95 3.85 3.35 -28.33
C ASN A 95 4.69 4.23 -27.42
N MET A 96 5.97 3.88 -27.21
CA MET A 96 6.86 4.62 -26.33
C MET A 96 7.11 6.05 -26.86
N GLY A 97 7.36 6.21 -28.17
CA GLY A 97 7.67 7.49 -28.77
C GLY A 97 6.45 8.37 -29.10
N PHE A 98 5.22 7.87 -28.95
CA PHE A 98 4.02 8.55 -29.41
C PHE A 98 3.84 9.96 -28.80
N GLY A 99 4.00 10.10 -27.50
CA GLY A 99 3.84 11.39 -26.82
C GLY A 99 4.82 12.45 -27.32
N LEU A 100 6.08 12.09 -27.51
CA LEU A 100 7.10 13.02 -28.07
C LEU A 100 6.76 13.40 -29.52
N LYS A 101 6.29 12.44 -30.31
CA LYS A 101 5.88 12.70 -31.70
C LYS A 101 4.73 13.70 -31.78
N MET A 102 3.73 13.58 -30.89
CA MET A 102 2.60 14.51 -30.84
C MET A 102 3.01 15.91 -30.39
N ASN A 103 4.03 16.01 -29.57
CA ASN A 103 4.61 17.29 -29.12
C ASN A 103 5.63 17.87 -30.12
N GLY A 104 5.79 17.27 -31.31
CA GLY A 104 6.62 17.80 -32.38
C GLY A 104 8.14 17.60 -32.22
N HIS A 105 8.58 16.68 -31.34
CA HIS A 105 10.01 16.40 -31.17
C HIS A 105 10.64 15.82 -32.45
N PRO A 106 11.93 16.10 -32.72
CA PRO A 106 12.66 15.53 -33.86
C PRO A 106 12.72 13.99 -33.82
N LYS A 107 12.65 13.35 -34.98
CA LYS A 107 12.67 11.87 -35.07
C LYS A 107 13.92 11.25 -34.46
N ASP A 108 15.07 11.89 -34.57
CA ASP A 108 16.33 11.36 -34.00
C ASP A 108 16.34 11.44 -32.47
N GLU A 109 15.77 12.50 -31.90
CA GLU A 109 15.57 12.61 -30.45
C GLU A 109 14.62 11.52 -29.93
N ILE A 110 13.48 11.34 -30.60
CA ILE A 110 12.51 10.28 -30.24
C ILE A 110 13.19 8.92 -30.27
N LYS A 111 13.96 8.63 -31.33
CA LYS A 111 14.68 7.35 -31.47
C LYS A 111 15.69 7.13 -30.36
N SER A 112 16.45 8.17 -29.98
CA SER A 112 17.43 8.12 -28.90
C SER A 112 16.77 7.85 -27.55
N LYS A 113 15.73 8.61 -27.18
CA LYS A 113 15.00 8.44 -25.92
C LYS A 113 14.28 7.08 -25.83
N VAL A 114 13.69 6.61 -26.93
CA VAL A 114 13.07 5.28 -26.99
C VAL A 114 14.12 4.17 -26.81
N ALA A 115 15.29 4.29 -27.43
CA ALA A 115 16.37 3.31 -27.29
C ALA A 115 16.93 3.28 -25.84
N GLU A 116 17.06 4.44 -25.19
CA GLU A 116 17.48 4.53 -23.79
C GLU A 116 16.46 3.86 -22.86
N ALA A 117 15.20 4.23 -22.94
CA ALA A 117 14.13 3.64 -22.13
C ALA A 117 13.96 2.14 -22.42
N SER A 118 14.12 1.71 -23.67
CA SER A 118 14.09 0.29 -24.06
C SER A 118 15.18 -0.52 -23.38
N ARG A 119 16.40 0.03 -23.30
CA ARG A 119 17.53 -0.64 -22.64
C ARG A 119 17.29 -0.80 -21.14
N ILE A 120 16.84 0.26 -20.46
CA ILE A 120 16.49 0.24 -19.03
C ILE A 120 15.46 -0.87 -18.75
N LEU A 121 14.44 -0.98 -19.61
CA LEU A 121 13.31 -1.90 -19.44
C LEU A 121 13.51 -3.27 -20.13
N LYS A 122 14.68 -3.51 -20.73
CA LYS A 122 14.99 -4.75 -21.46
C LYS A 122 13.97 -5.06 -22.56
N LEU A 123 13.61 -4.06 -23.36
CA LEU A 123 12.61 -4.16 -24.44
C LEU A 123 13.22 -4.13 -25.86
N ASP A 124 14.54 -4.14 -26.01
CA ASP A 124 15.22 -3.93 -27.28
C ASP A 124 14.76 -4.91 -28.38
N ASP A 125 14.63 -6.20 -28.03
CA ASP A 125 14.17 -7.24 -28.95
C ASP A 125 12.67 -7.15 -29.28
N TYR A 126 11.93 -6.32 -28.59
CA TYR A 126 10.48 -6.23 -28.70
C TYR A 126 10.02 -4.94 -29.41
N LEU A 127 10.91 -3.98 -29.70
CA LEU A 127 10.57 -2.66 -30.25
C LEU A 127 9.70 -2.68 -31.50
N LYS A 128 9.84 -3.74 -32.33
CA LYS A 128 9.06 -3.89 -33.58
C LYS A 128 7.76 -4.69 -33.38
N ARG A 129 7.52 -5.28 -32.20
CA ARG A 129 6.32 -6.08 -31.93
C ARG A 129 5.14 -5.18 -31.59
N LYS A 130 3.92 -5.69 -31.79
CA LYS A 130 2.67 -5.05 -31.35
C LYS A 130 2.26 -5.57 -29.97
N PRO A 131 1.44 -4.84 -29.18
CA PRO A 131 0.99 -5.25 -27.85
C PRO A 131 0.37 -6.63 -27.78
N ALA A 132 -0.35 -7.07 -28.83
CA ALA A 132 -0.96 -8.41 -28.90
C ALA A 132 0.06 -9.56 -28.86
N ALA A 133 1.33 -9.31 -29.26
CA ALA A 133 2.41 -10.29 -29.27
C ALA A 133 3.31 -10.24 -28.01
N LEU A 134 2.82 -9.62 -26.93
CA LEU A 134 3.57 -9.41 -25.68
C LEU A 134 2.89 -10.11 -24.49
N SER A 135 3.69 -10.54 -23.52
CA SER A 135 3.19 -10.97 -22.20
C SER A 135 2.62 -9.80 -21.39
N GLY A 136 1.93 -10.08 -20.28
CA GLY A 136 1.43 -9.05 -19.37
C GLY A 136 2.52 -8.10 -18.87
N GLY A 137 3.63 -8.65 -18.35
CA GLY A 137 4.76 -7.86 -17.86
C GLY A 137 5.45 -7.08 -18.97
N GLN A 138 5.56 -7.62 -20.19
CA GLN A 138 6.10 -6.87 -21.32
C GLN A 138 5.22 -5.68 -21.69
N ARG A 139 3.88 -5.86 -21.71
CA ARG A 139 2.94 -4.74 -21.93
C ARG A 139 3.08 -3.67 -20.85
N GLN A 140 3.24 -4.07 -19.61
CA GLN A 140 3.47 -3.14 -18.50
C GLN A 140 4.77 -2.36 -18.67
N ARG A 141 5.89 -3.04 -18.98
CA ARG A 141 7.17 -2.37 -19.27
C ARG A 141 7.03 -1.36 -20.42
N VAL A 142 6.26 -1.67 -21.45
CA VAL A 142 5.98 -0.70 -22.54
C VAL A 142 5.20 0.51 -22.02
N ALA A 143 4.22 0.34 -21.13
CA ALA A 143 3.49 1.46 -20.52
C ALA A 143 4.39 2.34 -19.65
N ILE A 144 5.27 1.72 -18.86
CA ILE A 144 6.30 2.42 -18.09
C ILE A 144 7.28 3.15 -19.02
N GLY A 145 7.74 2.50 -20.10
CA GLY A 145 8.63 3.09 -21.09
C GLY A 145 8.03 4.33 -21.77
N ARG A 146 6.73 4.29 -22.07
CA ARG A 146 6.00 5.46 -22.58
C ARG A 146 6.00 6.64 -21.59
N ALA A 147 5.98 6.34 -20.29
CA ALA A 147 6.10 7.36 -19.25
C ALA A 147 7.53 7.91 -19.15
N ILE A 148 8.55 7.05 -19.11
CA ILE A 148 9.97 7.40 -18.98
C ILE A 148 10.43 8.30 -20.13
N VAL A 149 10.09 7.95 -21.37
CA VAL A 149 10.52 8.67 -22.58
C VAL A 149 10.14 10.15 -22.56
N ARG A 150 9.06 10.50 -21.82
CA ARG A 150 8.63 11.90 -21.65
C ARG A 150 9.50 12.71 -20.70
N GLY A 151 10.28 12.04 -19.82
CA GLY A 151 11.10 12.69 -18.81
C GLY A 151 10.27 13.52 -17.82
N PRO A 152 9.26 12.94 -17.15
CA PRO A 152 8.39 13.69 -16.25
C PRO A 152 9.11 14.07 -14.96
N GLU A 153 8.60 15.10 -14.28
CA GLU A 153 9.03 15.49 -12.94
C GLU A 153 8.53 14.50 -11.88
N VAL A 154 7.31 13.94 -12.06
CA VAL A 154 6.66 13.00 -11.17
C VAL A 154 6.03 11.85 -11.96
N PHE A 155 6.24 10.61 -11.51
CA PHE A 155 5.57 9.42 -12.04
C PHE A 155 4.37 9.05 -11.19
N LEU A 156 3.25 8.75 -11.83
CA LEU A 156 2.00 8.34 -11.20
C LEU A 156 1.61 6.93 -11.68
N PHE A 157 1.33 6.02 -10.75
CA PHE A 157 0.97 4.64 -11.05
C PHE A 157 -0.39 4.30 -10.42
N ASP A 158 -1.41 3.99 -11.22
CA ASP A 158 -2.76 3.59 -10.77
C ASP A 158 -2.90 2.07 -10.87
N GLU A 159 -2.64 1.36 -9.79
CA GLU A 159 -2.69 -0.11 -9.65
C GLU A 159 -2.02 -0.89 -10.80
N PRO A 160 -0.76 -0.61 -11.14
CA PRO A 160 -0.17 -1.12 -12.38
C PRO A 160 0.07 -2.63 -12.39
N LEU A 161 0.10 -3.31 -11.22
CA LEU A 161 0.36 -4.74 -11.09
C LEU A 161 -0.89 -5.61 -10.92
N SER A 162 -2.07 -5.01 -10.76
CA SER A 162 -3.32 -5.72 -10.44
C SER A 162 -3.75 -6.76 -11.48
N ASN A 163 -3.38 -6.57 -12.76
CA ASN A 163 -3.74 -7.46 -13.87
C ASN A 163 -2.68 -8.53 -14.18
N LEU A 164 -1.70 -8.72 -13.30
CA LEU A 164 -0.63 -9.72 -13.45
C LEU A 164 -0.89 -10.93 -12.55
N ASP A 165 -0.42 -12.10 -13.00
CA ASP A 165 -0.34 -13.28 -12.15
C ASP A 165 0.66 -13.10 -11.00
N ALA A 166 0.62 -13.99 -9.99
CA ALA A 166 1.38 -13.84 -8.76
C ALA A 166 2.90 -13.84 -8.99
N GLU A 167 3.41 -14.71 -9.85
CA GLU A 167 4.85 -14.82 -10.13
C GLU A 167 5.38 -13.56 -10.83
N LEU A 168 4.67 -13.15 -11.88
CA LEU A 168 5.02 -11.95 -12.64
C LEU A 168 4.89 -10.66 -11.80
N ARG A 169 3.94 -10.63 -10.85
CA ARG A 169 3.80 -9.50 -9.90
C ARG A 169 5.04 -9.36 -9.01
N VAL A 170 5.59 -10.47 -8.50
CA VAL A 170 6.83 -10.47 -7.71
C VAL A 170 7.99 -9.91 -8.53
N GLU A 171 8.17 -10.40 -9.77
CA GLU A 171 9.23 -9.92 -10.68
C GLU A 171 9.09 -8.42 -10.93
N MET A 172 7.89 -7.95 -11.26
CA MET A 172 7.63 -6.56 -11.61
C MET A 172 7.78 -5.59 -10.44
N ARG A 173 7.47 -6.01 -9.21
CA ARG A 173 7.77 -5.21 -7.99
C ARG A 173 9.26 -4.91 -7.88
N VAL A 174 10.09 -5.95 -8.01
CA VAL A 174 11.54 -5.80 -7.94
C VAL A 174 12.05 -4.87 -9.06
N GLU A 175 11.48 -4.99 -10.26
CA GLU A 175 11.86 -4.14 -11.39
C GLU A 175 11.46 -2.68 -11.18
N ILE A 176 10.25 -2.39 -10.67
CA ILE A 176 9.81 -1.02 -10.37
C ILE A 176 10.66 -0.40 -9.25
N ALA A 177 10.94 -1.14 -8.18
CA ALA A 177 11.81 -0.68 -7.11
C ALA A 177 13.24 -0.38 -7.59
N ARG A 178 13.77 -1.22 -8.49
CA ARG A 178 15.07 -0.99 -9.13
C ARG A 178 15.05 0.24 -10.05
N LEU A 179 14.00 0.36 -10.86
CA LEU A 179 13.79 1.50 -11.75
C LEU A 179 13.75 2.82 -10.97
N HIS A 180 13.04 2.86 -9.85
CA HIS A 180 13.01 4.03 -8.98
C HIS A 180 14.42 4.45 -8.54
N LYS A 181 15.22 3.50 -8.05
CA LYS A 181 16.61 3.76 -7.64
C LYS A 181 17.51 4.22 -8.78
N GLU A 182 17.29 3.72 -10.00
CA GLU A 182 18.08 4.08 -11.17
C GLU A 182 17.74 5.47 -11.69
N ILE A 183 16.45 5.84 -11.69
CA ILE A 183 15.98 7.14 -12.20
C ILE A 183 16.02 8.21 -11.11
N GLY A 184 15.86 7.87 -9.84
CA GLY A 184 15.77 8.80 -8.71
C GLY A 184 14.56 9.74 -8.78
N ALA A 185 13.50 9.34 -9.49
CA ALA A 185 12.33 10.17 -9.73
C ALA A 185 11.34 10.10 -8.57
N THR A 186 10.60 11.19 -8.33
CA THR A 186 9.44 11.17 -7.44
C THR A 186 8.36 10.26 -8.02
N MET A 187 7.89 9.29 -7.25
CA MET A 187 6.86 8.34 -7.67
C MET A 187 5.70 8.32 -6.69
N ILE A 188 4.48 8.38 -7.20
CA ILE A 188 3.26 8.15 -6.42
C ILE A 188 2.57 6.91 -7.01
N TYR A 189 2.35 5.92 -6.17
CA TYR A 189 1.90 4.60 -6.55
C TYR A 189 0.64 4.22 -5.77
N VAL A 190 -0.42 3.84 -6.44
CA VAL A 190 -1.65 3.33 -5.82
C VAL A 190 -1.67 1.82 -5.89
N THR A 191 -1.95 1.18 -4.77
CA THR A 191 -2.18 -0.26 -4.70
C THR A 191 -3.18 -0.62 -3.60
N HIS A 192 -3.76 -1.80 -3.70
CA HIS A 192 -4.47 -2.47 -2.60
C HIS A 192 -3.64 -3.63 -2.01
N ASP A 193 -2.46 -3.92 -2.57
CA ASP A 193 -1.56 -4.97 -2.10
C ASP A 193 -0.57 -4.39 -1.07
N GLN A 194 -0.66 -4.89 0.16
CA GLN A 194 0.20 -4.44 1.25
C GLN A 194 1.67 -4.82 1.04
N VAL A 195 1.93 -5.96 0.37
CA VAL A 195 3.30 -6.42 0.11
C VAL A 195 4.00 -5.47 -0.86
N GLU A 196 3.25 -4.94 -1.85
CA GLU A 196 3.77 -3.90 -2.74
C GLU A 196 4.17 -2.66 -1.95
N ALA A 197 3.28 -2.16 -1.09
CA ALA A 197 3.53 -0.98 -0.27
C ALA A 197 4.72 -1.18 0.68
N MET A 198 4.72 -2.29 1.42
CA MET A 198 5.77 -2.58 2.42
C MET A 198 7.16 -2.79 1.81
N THR A 199 7.24 -3.23 0.54
CA THR A 199 8.51 -3.58 -0.10
C THR A 199 9.09 -2.51 -1.01
N MET A 200 8.27 -1.60 -1.54
CA MET A 200 8.71 -0.60 -2.51
C MET A 200 8.71 0.83 -1.97
N ALA A 201 7.88 1.14 -0.97
CA ALA A 201 7.68 2.50 -0.51
C ALA A 201 8.81 3.01 0.40
N ASP A 202 9.18 4.29 0.20
CA ASP A 202 9.86 5.09 1.23
C ASP A 202 8.83 5.63 2.22
N LYS A 203 7.63 5.99 1.72
CA LYS A 203 6.51 6.53 2.48
C LYS A 203 5.20 5.86 2.06
N ILE A 204 4.43 5.40 3.04
CA ILE A 204 3.07 4.90 2.86
C ILE A 204 2.07 5.93 3.38
N VAL A 205 1.01 6.15 2.62
CA VAL A 205 -0.16 6.94 3.00
C VAL A 205 -1.36 6.00 3.10
N VAL A 206 -1.86 5.82 4.30
CA VAL A 206 -3.03 4.97 4.55
C VAL A 206 -4.29 5.83 4.47
N LEU A 207 -5.16 5.54 3.49
CA LEU A 207 -6.42 6.24 3.27
C LEU A 207 -7.62 5.39 3.72
N ARG A 208 -8.59 6.04 4.34
CA ARG A 208 -9.91 5.46 4.68
C ARG A 208 -10.99 6.51 4.47
N ALA A 209 -12.00 6.17 3.65
CA ALA A 209 -13.15 7.04 3.41
C ALA A 209 -12.79 8.51 3.07
N GLY A 210 -11.77 8.72 2.21
CA GLY A 210 -11.36 10.05 1.75
C GLY A 210 -10.50 10.87 2.70
N VAL A 211 -10.08 10.31 3.84
CA VAL A 211 -9.14 10.94 4.79
C VAL A 211 -7.86 10.13 4.91
N ILE A 212 -6.77 10.79 5.28
CA ILE A 212 -5.51 10.13 5.64
C ILE A 212 -5.60 9.71 7.11
N GLU A 213 -5.45 8.42 7.36
CA GLU A 213 -5.41 7.83 8.71
C GLU A 213 -4.01 7.92 9.33
N GLN A 214 -2.98 7.64 8.54
CA GLN A 214 -1.58 7.75 8.96
C GLN A 214 -0.65 7.84 7.75
N VAL A 215 0.47 8.54 7.92
CA VAL A 215 1.56 8.64 6.95
C VAL A 215 2.87 8.31 7.65
N GLY A 216 3.72 7.49 7.04
CA GLY A 216 5.02 7.17 7.61
C GLY A 216 5.80 6.14 6.78
N ALA A 217 6.98 5.77 7.26
CA ALA A 217 7.76 4.70 6.68
C ALA A 217 7.07 3.34 6.89
N PRO A 218 7.25 2.35 5.98
CA PRO A 218 6.57 1.06 6.07
C PRO A 218 6.66 0.37 7.44
N LEU A 219 7.87 0.26 7.98
CA LEU A 219 8.10 -0.38 9.28
C LEU A 219 7.59 0.44 10.46
N GLU A 220 7.47 1.75 10.33
CA GLU A 220 6.87 2.62 11.33
C GLU A 220 5.38 2.33 11.47
N LEU A 221 4.63 2.35 10.36
CA LEU A 221 3.19 2.03 10.37
C LEU A 221 2.91 0.61 10.90
N TYR A 222 3.80 -0.34 10.60
CA TYR A 222 3.68 -1.70 11.10
C TYR A 222 3.90 -1.80 12.61
N ARG A 223 4.92 -1.11 13.15
CA ARG A 223 5.34 -1.19 14.55
C ARG A 223 4.57 -0.28 15.48
N ASP A 224 4.20 0.90 14.98
CA ASP A 224 3.50 1.93 15.76
C ASP A 224 2.32 2.54 14.99
N PRO A 225 1.26 1.74 14.72
CA PRO A 225 0.04 2.24 14.11
C PRO A 225 -0.69 3.21 15.05
N ASP A 226 -1.23 4.33 14.50
CA ASP A 226 -1.93 5.35 15.26
C ASP A 226 -3.32 4.92 15.73
N ASN A 227 -3.94 3.98 15.01
CA ASN A 227 -5.26 3.50 15.36
C ASN A 227 -5.43 2.02 14.96
N ARG A 228 -6.54 1.44 15.41
CA ARG A 228 -6.93 0.05 15.15
C ARG A 228 -7.05 -0.24 13.64
N PHE A 229 -7.57 0.72 12.87
CA PHE A 229 -7.73 0.54 11.43
C PHE A 229 -6.38 0.34 10.73
N VAL A 230 -5.40 1.22 10.98
CA VAL A 230 -4.04 1.09 10.41
C VAL A 230 -3.38 -0.20 10.88
N ALA A 231 -3.51 -0.55 12.19
CA ALA A 231 -2.97 -1.78 12.75
C ALA A 231 -3.50 -3.05 12.09
N GLY A 232 -4.79 -3.08 11.77
CA GLY A 232 -5.44 -4.20 11.10
C GLY A 232 -5.25 -4.22 9.59
N PHE A 233 -5.04 -3.02 8.99
CA PHE A 233 -4.83 -2.91 7.55
C PHE A 233 -3.38 -3.20 7.17
N ILE A 234 -2.39 -2.81 7.97
CA ILE A 234 -0.95 -3.02 7.70
C ILE A 234 -0.47 -4.31 8.38
N GLY A 235 -0.12 -5.30 7.56
CA GLY A 235 0.36 -6.62 7.97
C GLY A 235 -0.50 -7.76 7.40
N SER A 236 0.14 -8.86 7.00
CA SER A 236 -0.51 -10.04 6.46
C SER A 236 0.12 -11.29 7.09
N PRO A 237 -0.66 -12.08 7.84
CA PRO A 237 -2.05 -11.87 8.24
C PRO A 237 -2.30 -10.61 9.07
N SER A 238 -3.58 -10.18 9.13
CA SER A 238 -3.97 -9.02 9.93
C SER A 238 -3.72 -9.23 11.42
N MET A 239 -3.55 -8.14 12.17
CA MET A 239 -3.46 -8.15 13.64
C MET A 239 -4.72 -8.77 14.25
N ASN A 240 -4.53 -9.60 15.29
CA ASN A 240 -5.62 -10.08 16.13
C ASN A 240 -6.11 -8.96 17.04
N PHE A 241 -7.42 -8.79 17.16
CA PHE A 241 -8.04 -7.81 18.05
C PHE A 241 -8.97 -8.52 19.04
N LEU A 242 -8.70 -8.33 20.32
CA LEU A 242 -9.46 -8.93 21.41
C LEU A 242 -10.00 -7.83 22.32
N LYS A 243 -11.25 -7.95 22.72
CA LYS A 243 -11.84 -7.04 23.70
C LYS A 243 -11.25 -7.31 25.08
N GLY A 244 -11.01 -6.23 25.82
CA GLY A 244 -10.55 -6.30 27.19
C GLY A 244 -11.03 -5.13 28.01
N THR A 245 -10.95 -5.29 29.34
CA THR A 245 -11.29 -4.23 30.29
C THR A 245 -10.11 -4.04 31.25
N VAL A 246 -9.76 -2.82 31.54
CA VAL A 246 -8.67 -2.49 32.47
C VAL A 246 -9.07 -2.90 33.88
N LYS A 247 -8.24 -3.75 34.54
CA LYS A 247 -8.50 -4.29 35.87
C LYS A 247 -7.20 -4.58 36.62
N GLY A 248 -7.02 -3.94 37.77
CA GLY A 248 -5.87 -4.20 38.67
C GLY A 248 -4.51 -3.86 38.01
N GLY A 249 -4.44 -2.87 37.12
CA GLY A 249 -3.21 -2.51 36.42
C GLY A 249 -2.85 -3.45 35.25
N ALA A 250 -3.73 -4.34 34.87
CA ALA A 250 -3.65 -5.22 33.70
C ALA A 250 -4.90 -5.04 32.82
N VAL A 251 -4.96 -5.75 31.70
CA VAL A 251 -6.17 -5.83 30.86
C VAL A 251 -6.71 -7.25 30.97
N ASP A 252 -7.91 -7.39 31.52
CA ASP A 252 -8.65 -8.64 31.54
C ASP A 252 -9.20 -8.91 30.14
N VAL A 253 -8.82 -10.05 29.54
CA VAL A 253 -9.18 -10.43 28.15
C VAL A 253 -9.99 -11.74 28.21
N PRO A 254 -11.33 -11.66 28.23
CA PRO A 254 -12.19 -12.84 28.34
C PRO A 254 -11.92 -13.89 27.24
N GLY A 255 -11.66 -13.48 26.03
CA GLY A 255 -11.35 -14.38 24.91
C GLY A 255 -10.09 -15.24 25.13
N LEU A 256 -9.13 -14.77 25.91
CA LEU A 256 -7.93 -15.52 26.29
C LEU A 256 -8.08 -16.23 27.64
N LYS A 257 -9.17 -15.99 28.38
CA LYS A 257 -9.40 -16.49 29.77
C LYS A 257 -8.25 -16.08 30.72
N THR A 258 -7.60 -14.96 30.45
CA THR A 258 -6.46 -14.47 31.25
C THR A 258 -6.34 -12.94 31.15
N SER A 259 -5.57 -12.35 32.05
CA SER A 259 -5.20 -10.95 31.99
C SER A 259 -3.84 -10.81 31.35
N VAL A 260 -3.64 -9.74 30.56
CA VAL A 260 -2.38 -9.36 29.96
C VAL A 260 -1.88 -8.04 30.53
N THR A 261 -0.56 -7.87 30.63
CA THR A 261 0.05 -6.67 31.20
C THR A 261 0.88 -5.96 30.14
N PRO A 262 0.26 -5.08 29.32
CA PRO A 262 0.99 -4.31 28.31
C PRO A 262 1.98 -3.34 28.95
N GLN A 263 3.06 -3.01 28.23
CA GLN A 263 4.07 -2.05 28.69
C GLN A 263 3.69 -0.61 28.28
N VAL A 264 2.45 -0.22 28.56
CA VAL A 264 1.92 1.13 28.30
C VAL A 264 1.16 1.65 29.51
N LYS A 265 0.97 2.96 29.60
CA LYS A 265 0.14 3.55 30.64
C LYS A 265 -1.34 3.28 30.35
N LEU A 266 -1.93 2.36 31.09
CA LEU A 266 -3.33 2.01 30.92
C LEU A 266 -4.29 3.14 31.35
N PRO A 267 -5.48 3.23 30.72
CA PRO A 267 -6.58 4.06 31.17
C PRO A 267 -7.07 3.68 32.60
N PRO A 268 -8.01 4.46 33.18
CA PRO A 268 -8.57 4.15 34.49
C PRO A 268 -9.22 2.76 34.56
N GLU A 269 -9.33 2.26 35.78
CA GLU A 269 -10.01 0.99 36.11
C GLU A 269 -11.42 0.92 35.51
N GLY A 270 -11.75 -0.21 34.89
CA GLY A 270 -13.04 -0.44 34.26
C GLY A 270 -13.18 0.13 32.83
N HIS A 271 -12.14 0.77 32.28
CA HIS A 271 -12.15 1.27 30.91
C HIS A 271 -12.03 0.11 29.91
N ASP A 272 -12.89 0.13 28.88
CA ASP A 272 -12.86 -0.85 27.81
C ASP A 272 -11.80 -0.51 26.76
N VAL A 273 -11.03 -1.54 26.40
CA VAL A 273 -9.92 -1.43 25.46
C VAL A 273 -9.95 -2.59 24.46
N ILE A 274 -9.22 -2.42 23.35
CA ILE A 274 -8.96 -3.49 22.39
C ILE A 274 -7.48 -3.85 22.46
N VAL A 275 -7.20 -5.12 22.71
CA VAL A 275 -5.84 -5.67 22.72
C VAL A 275 -5.49 -6.12 21.31
N GLY A 276 -4.44 -5.55 20.73
CA GLY A 276 -3.90 -5.90 19.42
C GLY A 276 -2.67 -6.80 19.55
N LEU A 277 -2.69 -7.94 18.86
CA LEU A 277 -1.63 -8.94 18.89
C LEU A 277 -1.26 -9.36 17.46
N ARG A 278 -0.01 -9.15 17.06
CA ARG A 278 0.47 -9.64 15.76
C ARG A 278 0.57 -11.16 15.76
N PRO A 279 0.19 -11.86 14.67
CA PRO A 279 0.24 -13.32 14.57
C PRO A 279 1.62 -13.92 14.90
N GLU A 280 2.69 -13.28 14.49
CA GLU A 280 4.08 -13.70 14.72
C GLU A 280 4.60 -13.43 16.14
N HIS A 281 3.85 -12.71 16.98
CA HIS A 281 4.18 -12.43 18.38
C HIS A 281 3.44 -13.35 19.36
N LEU A 282 2.62 -14.26 18.85
CA LEU A 282 1.94 -15.28 19.60
C LEU A 282 2.68 -16.62 19.46
N ASN A 283 2.77 -17.37 20.56
CA ASN A 283 3.33 -18.73 20.52
C ASN A 283 2.31 -19.71 21.07
N VAL A 284 2.10 -20.78 20.32
CA VAL A 284 1.31 -21.92 20.77
C VAL A 284 2.09 -22.70 21.80
N VAL A 285 1.46 -23.05 22.91
CA VAL A 285 2.03 -23.85 23.99
C VAL A 285 1.03 -24.92 24.40
N ALA A 286 1.51 -25.92 25.14
CA ALA A 286 0.63 -26.95 25.74
C ALA A 286 -0.40 -26.28 26.66
N GLY A 287 -1.67 -26.62 26.50
CA GLY A 287 -2.77 -26.03 27.26
C GLY A 287 -4.13 -26.55 26.83
N ASP A 288 -5.18 -26.04 27.42
CA ASP A 288 -6.58 -26.44 27.15
C ASP A 288 -7.51 -25.20 27.07
N THR A 289 -6.96 -24.07 26.69
CA THR A 289 -7.70 -22.79 26.68
C THR A 289 -8.46 -22.60 25.37
N LEU A 290 -7.80 -22.85 24.23
CA LEU A 290 -8.31 -22.62 22.90
C LEU A 290 -8.27 -23.90 22.06
N GLY A 291 -9.24 -24.08 21.17
CA GLY A 291 -9.21 -25.12 20.15
C GLY A 291 -8.70 -24.59 18.82
N ILE A 292 -7.92 -25.40 18.11
CA ILE A 292 -7.50 -25.07 16.75
C ILE A 292 -8.59 -25.48 15.77
N ASP A 293 -9.15 -24.50 15.07
CA ASP A 293 -10.23 -24.70 14.10
C ASP A 293 -9.70 -25.17 12.76
N LEU A 294 -8.56 -24.60 12.32
CA LEU A 294 -7.93 -24.85 11.02
C LEU A 294 -6.43 -24.57 11.10
N THR A 295 -5.65 -25.30 10.32
CA THR A 295 -4.22 -25.01 10.08
C THR A 295 -3.95 -24.88 8.59
N GLU A 296 -3.38 -23.74 8.19
CA GLU A 296 -2.96 -23.47 6.82
C GLU A 296 -1.43 -23.58 6.72
N ALA A 297 -0.91 -24.54 5.96
CA ALA A 297 0.52 -24.79 5.84
C ALA A 297 1.05 -24.30 4.48
N LEU A 298 1.96 -23.33 4.51
CA LEU A 298 2.59 -22.72 3.32
C LEU A 298 4.07 -23.12 3.16
N GLY A 299 4.45 -24.30 3.63
CA GLY A 299 5.84 -24.78 3.61
C GLY A 299 6.61 -24.38 4.86
N GLY A 300 7.44 -23.37 4.82
CA GLY A 300 8.24 -22.93 5.98
C GLY A 300 7.47 -22.15 7.05
N VAL A 301 6.24 -21.75 6.77
CA VAL A 301 5.34 -21.04 7.66
C VAL A 301 3.99 -21.72 7.64
N SER A 302 3.31 -21.78 8.80
CA SER A 302 1.92 -22.18 8.93
C SER A 302 1.14 -21.17 9.78
N PHE A 303 -0.17 -21.16 9.59
CA PHE A 303 -1.08 -20.32 10.38
C PHE A 303 -2.10 -21.20 11.07
N ALA A 304 -2.16 -21.10 12.41
CA ALA A 304 -3.18 -21.76 13.20
C ALA A 304 -4.31 -20.76 13.48
N TYR A 305 -5.53 -21.14 13.10
CA TYR A 305 -6.74 -20.36 13.28
C TYR A 305 -7.54 -20.91 14.46
N MET A 306 -7.96 -20.01 15.34
CA MET A 306 -8.72 -20.33 16.54
C MET A 306 -9.87 -19.34 16.70
N THR A 307 -10.97 -19.79 17.28
CA THR A 307 -12.08 -18.94 17.70
C THR A 307 -12.20 -19.00 19.22
N THR A 308 -12.29 -17.84 19.86
CA THR A 308 -12.47 -17.74 21.31
C THR A 308 -13.92 -18.02 21.71
N ASP A 309 -14.17 -18.26 23.01
CA ASP A 309 -15.54 -18.40 23.54
C ASP A 309 -16.35 -17.08 23.42
N THR A 310 -15.68 -15.95 23.13
CA THR A 310 -16.29 -14.64 22.89
C THR A 310 -16.47 -14.33 21.39
N ASP A 311 -16.33 -15.35 20.52
CA ASP A 311 -16.49 -15.28 19.06
C ASP A 311 -15.45 -14.37 18.37
N GLU A 312 -14.29 -14.18 18.98
CA GLU A 312 -13.17 -13.45 18.38
C GLU A 312 -12.22 -14.44 17.72
N LYS A 313 -11.68 -14.05 16.57
CA LYS A 313 -10.73 -14.88 15.82
C LYS A 313 -9.30 -14.57 16.23
N ILE A 314 -8.49 -15.61 16.38
CA ILE A 314 -7.05 -15.54 16.64
C ILE A 314 -6.31 -16.30 15.54
N ILE A 315 -5.30 -15.67 14.98
CA ILE A 315 -4.38 -16.25 14.02
C ILE A 315 -3.00 -16.25 14.67
N VAL A 316 -2.34 -17.39 14.68
CA VAL A 316 -0.95 -17.53 15.16
C VAL A 316 -0.08 -17.97 14.00
N GLU A 317 1.04 -17.27 13.79
CA GLU A 317 2.06 -17.67 12.85
C GLU A 317 3.03 -18.66 13.51
N GLU A 318 3.13 -19.86 12.97
CA GLU A 318 4.07 -20.89 13.38
C GLU A 318 5.18 -21.06 12.32
N ARG A 319 6.44 -21.15 12.75
CA ARG A 319 7.59 -21.31 11.87
C ARG A 319 8.31 -22.62 12.10
N GLY A 320 8.86 -23.16 11.01
CA GLY A 320 9.63 -24.41 11.05
C GLY A 320 8.77 -25.66 10.98
N ASP A 321 9.24 -26.73 11.62
CA ASP A 321 8.60 -28.05 11.57
C ASP A 321 7.51 -28.27 12.65
N ILE A 322 7.40 -27.36 13.63
CA ILE A 322 6.39 -27.44 14.68
C ILE A 322 5.09 -26.86 14.11
N ARG A 323 4.08 -27.70 14.00
CA ARG A 323 2.76 -27.34 13.51
C ARG A 323 1.69 -27.89 14.45
N SER A 324 0.76 -27.03 14.76
CA SER A 324 -0.45 -27.44 15.45
C SER A 324 -1.40 -28.18 14.49
N ASN A 325 -2.18 -29.13 15.00
CA ASN A 325 -3.15 -29.83 14.19
C ASN A 325 -4.56 -29.32 14.48
N GLU A 326 -5.42 -29.44 13.49
CA GLU A 326 -6.85 -29.18 13.65
C GLU A 326 -7.44 -30.08 14.76
N GLY A 327 -8.19 -29.48 15.66
CA GLY A 327 -8.78 -30.15 16.83
C GLY A 327 -7.89 -30.17 18.07
N ASP A 328 -6.61 -29.79 17.97
CA ASP A 328 -5.73 -29.69 19.15
C ASP A 328 -6.25 -28.63 20.13
N ARG A 329 -6.08 -28.92 21.45
CA ARG A 329 -6.32 -27.94 22.51
C ARG A 329 -5.00 -27.34 22.96
N VAL A 330 -4.92 -26.01 23.00
CA VAL A 330 -3.68 -25.29 23.23
C VAL A 330 -3.85 -24.11 24.18
N GLY A 331 -2.73 -23.63 24.71
CA GLY A 331 -2.59 -22.32 25.33
C GLY A 331 -1.81 -21.36 24.42
N LEU A 332 -1.84 -20.07 24.76
CA LEU A 332 -1.04 -19.06 24.08
C LEU A 332 -0.11 -18.35 25.07
N THR A 333 1.12 -18.06 24.63
CA THR A 333 2.01 -17.13 25.32
C THR A 333 2.23 -15.88 24.49
N ILE A 334 2.31 -14.74 25.17
CA ILE A 334 2.37 -13.42 24.58
C ILE A 334 3.53 -12.65 25.25
N ASP A 335 4.39 -12.06 24.46
CA ASP A 335 5.40 -11.12 24.97
C ASP A 335 4.71 -9.79 25.37
N PRO A 336 4.74 -9.38 26.65
CA PRO A 336 4.12 -8.14 27.11
C PRO A 336 4.58 -6.88 26.35
N SER A 337 5.82 -6.86 25.87
CA SER A 337 6.39 -5.75 25.11
C SER A 337 5.80 -5.63 23.69
N ARG A 338 5.11 -6.65 23.21
CA ARG A 338 4.52 -6.72 21.87
C ARG A 338 3.02 -6.48 21.85
N ILE A 339 2.41 -6.31 23.02
CA ILE A 339 0.99 -6.04 23.15
C ILE A 339 0.72 -4.59 22.76
N MET A 340 -0.20 -4.40 21.85
CA MET A 340 -0.74 -3.09 21.51
C MET A 340 -2.10 -2.90 22.17
N VAL A 341 -2.39 -1.69 22.61
CA VAL A 341 -3.68 -1.37 23.23
C VAL A 341 -4.31 -0.21 22.47
N PHE A 342 -5.59 -0.33 22.17
CA PHE A 342 -6.39 0.70 21.54
C PHE A 342 -7.59 1.02 22.42
N ASP A 343 -7.98 2.27 22.47
CA ASP A 343 -9.20 2.70 23.11
C ASP A 343 -10.41 2.09 22.37
N ALA A 344 -11.38 1.55 23.11
CA ALA A 344 -12.49 0.84 22.50
C ALA A 344 -13.46 1.75 21.73
N ASP A 345 -13.60 3.01 22.14
CA ASP A 345 -14.55 3.95 21.55
C ASP A 345 -13.93 4.74 20.39
N SER A 346 -12.74 5.30 20.60
CA SER A 346 -12.06 6.12 19.59
C SER A 346 -11.22 5.30 18.60
N GLU A 347 -10.97 4.04 18.90
CA GLU A 347 -10.06 3.14 18.17
C GLU A 347 -8.59 3.65 18.11
N MET A 348 -8.26 4.72 18.83
CA MET A 348 -6.91 5.30 18.85
C MET A 348 -5.95 4.47 19.70
N ARG A 349 -4.69 4.46 19.29
CA ARG A 349 -3.60 3.77 19.98
C ARG A 349 -3.34 4.39 21.35
N ILE A 350 -3.28 3.56 22.40
CA ILE A 350 -2.84 3.93 23.76
C ILE A 350 -1.33 3.62 23.85
N ARG A 351 -0.56 4.66 24.20
CA ARG A 351 0.93 4.62 24.28
C ARG A 351 1.42 4.86 25.70
#